data_d2efc6d22d1e47689d103da7d0dd28d5
#
_entry.id   d2efc6d22d1e47689d103da7d0dd28d5
#
_cell.length_a   1.000
_cell.length_b   1.000
_cell.length_c   1.000
_cell.angle_alpha   90.00
_cell.angle_beta   90.00
_cell.angle_gamma   90.00
#
_symmetry.space_group_name_H-M   'P 1'
#
loop_
_entity.id
_entity.type
_entity.pdbx_description
1 polymer ?
#
loop_
_entity_poly.entity_id
_entity_poly.type
_entity_poly.pdbx_seq_one_letter_code
_entity_poly.pdbx_strand_id
1 'polypeptide(L)'
;MLSSTNILLVSLFATAGLGSVLPPRIGTTVTEEANPGRLSIKQVRNHKHVAYGPLSVYKTYLKYNVPIPDYLQEAVKNYTIVKRATGSAVTTPIDTYDDAYITPVTIGTPGQTLNLDFDTGSSDLWVFSSELPSSQVQGQTVYNPSLSSTAVLKSGYTWSISYGDGSSSSGNVYTDKVTIGGLTVANQAVEAAQQVSSSFTSDPDIDGLVGLGFDSLNTVSPQKQPTWFDNIKSSLDAPVFTADLKHNAPGHYNFGYIDSTAYTGTITYVSVTTSPGYWTWTSSGYAVGSGSFTSTSISGIADTGTTLLYLPSTIVTAYYRQVSGSSNSRTYGGYVFPCSATLPTFTFGVGSARITIPAAYMNYGPVATNVCFGGLQSSSGIGINIFGDVALKAAFVVFNGGSTPTLGWAKKTL
;
A
#
# COMPACT_ATOMS: atom_id res chain seq x y z
N MET A 1 54.44 -22.41 -43.26
CA MET A 1 53.27 -22.02 -44.07
C MET A 1 52.46 -21.02 -43.23
N LEU A 2 52.47 -19.81 -43.69
CA LEU A 2 51.91 -18.63 -43.02
C LEU A 2 50.39 -18.58 -43.17
N SER A 3 49.68 -18.22 -42.11
CA SER A 3 48.33 -17.68 -42.20
C SER A 3 48.24 -16.43 -41.37
N SER A 4 47.94 -15.33 -42.04
CA SER A 4 47.91 -13.97 -41.54
C SER A 4 46.58 -13.70 -40.86
N THR A 5 46.61 -13.19 -39.60
CA THR A 5 45.46 -12.68 -38.91
C THR A 5 45.46 -11.15 -39.01
N ASN A 6 44.48 -10.59 -39.69
CA ASN A 6 44.27 -9.14 -39.77
C ASN A 6 43.59 -8.63 -38.50
N ILE A 7 44.29 -7.78 -37.75
CA ILE A 7 43.76 -7.01 -36.63
C ILE A 7 43.28 -5.67 -37.19
N LEU A 8 42.00 -5.40 -37.13
CA LEU A 8 41.42 -4.10 -37.47
C LEU A 8 41.39 -3.22 -36.23
N LEU A 9 42.26 -2.23 -36.17
CA LEU A 9 42.23 -1.17 -35.17
C LEU A 9 41.07 -0.21 -35.52
N VAL A 10 40.09 -0.09 -34.60
CA VAL A 10 39.11 1.01 -34.69
C VAL A 10 39.51 2.06 -33.66
N SER A 11 39.91 3.22 -34.16
CA SER A 11 40.26 4.41 -33.38
C SER A 11 38.97 5.01 -32.75
N LEU A 12 38.96 5.15 -31.41
CA LEU A 12 37.95 5.93 -30.67
C LEU A 12 38.23 7.43 -30.90
N PHE A 13 37.31 8.14 -31.55
CA PHE A 13 37.17 9.56 -31.39
C PHE A 13 36.10 9.85 -30.31
N ALA A 14 36.56 10.42 -29.22
CA ALA A 14 35.65 10.97 -28.21
C ALA A 14 35.19 12.36 -28.67
N THR A 15 33.90 12.50 -28.99
CA THR A 15 33.24 13.80 -29.08
C THR A 15 32.22 13.89 -27.97
N ALA A 16 32.44 14.84 -27.04
CA ALA A 16 31.46 15.27 -26.08
C ALA A 16 30.29 15.93 -26.84
N GLY A 17 29.07 15.43 -26.64
CA GLY A 17 27.89 16.03 -27.27
C GLY A 17 26.58 15.45 -26.76
N LEU A 18 25.89 16.27 -26.01
CA LEU A 18 24.41 16.30 -25.83
C LEU A 18 23.69 14.96 -25.66
N GLY A 19 23.23 14.72 -24.45
CA GLY A 19 22.43 13.57 -24.07
C GLY A 19 21.22 13.37 -24.98
N SER A 20 21.32 12.42 -25.90
CA SER A 20 20.16 11.92 -26.63
C SER A 20 19.34 11.04 -25.71
N VAL A 21 18.15 11.51 -25.36
CA VAL A 21 17.12 10.67 -24.74
C VAL A 21 16.74 9.60 -25.76
N LEU A 22 17.27 8.40 -25.60
CA LEU A 22 16.83 7.25 -26.40
C LEU A 22 15.32 7.03 -26.17
N PRO A 23 14.54 6.80 -27.24
CA PRO A 23 13.14 6.43 -27.07
C PRO A 23 13.02 5.12 -26.28
N PRO A 24 11.95 4.93 -25.51
CA PRO A 24 11.74 3.71 -24.75
C PRO A 24 11.78 2.50 -25.69
N ARG A 25 12.59 1.50 -25.32
CA ARG A 25 12.69 0.25 -26.09
C ARG A 25 11.30 -0.38 -26.18
N ILE A 26 10.80 -0.53 -27.38
CA ILE A 26 9.64 -1.37 -27.68
C ILE A 26 10.08 -2.81 -27.38
N GLY A 27 9.42 -3.45 -26.42
CA GLY A 27 9.65 -4.85 -26.09
C GLY A 27 9.25 -5.71 -27.30
N THR A 28 10.20 -6.19 -28.05
CA THR A 28 10.00 -7.15 -29.13
C THR A 28 10.28 -8.55 -28.61
N THR A 29 9.28 -9.41 -28.59
CA THR A 29 9.49 -10.86 -28.44
C THR A 29 9.82 -11.42 -29.82
N VAL A 30 11.04 -11.91 -29.98
CA VAL A 30 11.46 -12.65 -31.19
C VAL A 30 11.07 -14.11 -31.01
N THR A 31 10.13 -14.59 -31.82
CA THR A 31 9.87 -16.03 -31.99
C THR A 31 10.61 -16.46 -33.24
N GLU A 32 11.66 -17.26 -33.08
CA GLU A 32 12.40 -17.87 -34.18
C GLU A 32 11.58 -19.04 -34.75
N GLU A 33 10.93 -18.85 -35.88
CA GLU A 33 10.58 -19.99 -36.74
C GLU A 33 11.78 -20.32 -37.61
N ALA A 34 12.29 -21.53 -37.47
CA ALA A 34 13.47 -22.03 -38.15
C ALA A 34 13.26 -22.12 -39.68
N ASN A 35 13.43 -21.01 -40.37
CA ASN A 35 13.56 -20.99 -41.83
C ASN A 35 14.77 -20.09 -42.16
N PRO A 36 15.89 -20.65 -42.66
CA PRO A 36 17.09 -19.85 -42.90
C PRO A 36 16.81 -18.82 -43.99
N GLY A 37 16.70 -17.55 -43.60
CA GLY A 37 16.50 -16.39 -44.47
C GLY A 37 15.24 -15.57 -44.25
N ARG A 38 14.39 -15.90 -43.25
CA ARG A 38 13.24 -15.07 -42.93
C ARG A 38 13.12 -14.86 -41.40
N LEU A 39 13.26 -13.59 -40.99
CA LEU A 39 13.06 -13.15 -39.62
C LEU A 39 11.66 -12.49 -39.52
N SER A 40 10.80 -13.01 -38.64
CA SER A 40 9.51 -12.37 -38.30
C SER A 40 9.57 -11.83 -36.87
N ILE A 41 9.34 -10.55 -36.71
CA ILE A 41 9.32 -9.88 -35.39
C ILE A 41 7.88 -9.49 -35.11
N LYS A 42 7.29 -10.08 -34.05
CA LYS A 42 5.95 -9.74 -33.60
C LYS A 42 5.96 -8.37 -32.92
N GLN A 43 5.24 -7.40 -33.46
CA GLN A 43 5.01 -6.11 -32.80
C GLN A 43 3.94 -6.26 -31.71
N VAL A 44 4.25 -5.78 -30.50
CA VAL A 44 3.31 -5.73 -29.38
C VAL A 44 2.92 -4.29 -29.14
N ARG A 45 1.60 -4.02 -29.07
CA ARG A 45 1.09 -2.68 -28.80
C ARG A 45 1.54 -2.20 -27.42
N ASN A 46 2.18 -1.05 -27.36
CA ASN A 46 2.49 -0.38 -26.09
C ASN A 46 1.24 0.32 -25.57
N HIS A 47 0.54 -0.29 -24.60
CA HIS A 47 -0.67 0.27 -23.99
C HIS A 47 -0.40 1.50 -23.12
N LYS A 48 0.87 1.83 -22.82
CA LYS A 48 1.29 3.02 -22.09
C LYS A 48 1.59 4.22 -22.99
N HIS A 49 1.47 4.06 -24.30
CA HIS A 49 1.72 5.13 -25.27
C HIS A 49 0.48 6.03 -25.39
N VAL A 50 0.60 7.28 -24.93
CA VAL A 50 -0.39 8.33 -25.20
C VAL A 50 0.01 9.04 -26.48
N ALA A 51 -0.81 8.91 -27.52
CA ALA A 51 -0.58 9.60 -28.79
C ALA A 51 -0.93 11.08 -28.63
N TYR A 52 0.05 11.96 -28.89
CA TYR A 52 -0.16 13.40 -28.99
C TYR A 52 0.39 13.91 -30.31
N GLY A 53 -0.51 14.34 -31.22
CA GLY A 53 -0.20 14.69 -32.60
C GLY A 53 0.96 15.69 -32.75
N PRO A 54 0.93 16.86 -32.07
CA PRO A 54 2.03 17.84 -32.14
C PRO A 54 3.38 17.27 -31.74
N LEU A 55 3.44 16.42 -30.70
CA LEU A 55 4.69 15.79 -30.27
C LEU A 55 5.21 14.78 -31.31
N SER A 56 4.29 14.06 -31.97
CA SER A 56 4.66 13.13 -33.03
C SER A 56 5.26 13.86 -34.25
N VAL A 57 4.66 15.00 -34.63
CA VAL A 57 5.18 15.87 -35.69
C VAL A 57 6.53 16.46 -35.27
N TYR A 58 6.65 17.01 -34.07
CA TYR A 58 7.90 17.56 -33.52
C TYR A 58 9.04 16.54 -33.55
N LYS A 59 8.78 15.30 -33.12
CA LYS A 59 9.76 14.19 -33.20
C LYS A 59 10.17 13.86 -34.64
N THR A 60 9.25 13.99 -35.59
CA THR A 60 9.54 13.78 -37.01
C THR A 60 10.51 14.84 -37.53
N TYR A 61 10.31 16.12 -37.20
CA TYR A 61 11.25 17.19 -37.54
C TYR A 61 12.64 16.93 -36.96
N LEU A 62 12.72 16.52 -35.69
CA LEU A 62 13.99 16.14 -35.04
C LEU A 62 14.68 14.95 -35.78
N LYS A 63 13.89 13.91 -36.11
CA LYS A 63 14.40 12.69 -36.75
C LYS A 63 15.07 12.97 -38.08
N TYR A 64 14.52 13.91 -38.86
CA TYR A 64 15.03 14.26 -40.17
C TYR A 64 15.89 15.53 -40.17
N ASN A 65 16.26 16.03 -38.99
CA ASN A 65 17.08 17.23 -38.80
C ASN A 65 16.53 18.45 -39.55
N VAL A 66 15.21 18.62 -39.58
CA VAL A 66 14.51 19.74 -40.19
C VAL A 66 14.26 20.83 -39.17
N PRO A 67 14.43 22.13 -39.46
CA PRO A 67 14.11 23.22 -38.55
C PRO A 67 12.64 23.15 -38.07
N ILE A 68 12.45 23.24 -36.76
CA ILE A 68 11.15 23.10 -36.17
C ILE A 68 10.42 24.46 -36.20
N PRO A 69 9.24 24.58 -36.83
CA PRO A 69 8.49 25.81 -36.88
C PRO A 69 8.08 26.30 -35.48
N ASP A 70 8.06 27.62 -35.25
CA ASP A 70 7.73 28.23 -33.94
C ASP A 70 6.38 27.79 -33.39
N TYR A 71 5.34 27.69 -34.25
CA TYR A 71 4.01 27.21 -33.81
C TYR A 71 4.04 25.78 -33.28
N LEU A 72 4.94 24.94 -33.80
CA LEU A 72 5.09 23.56 -33.36
C LEU A 72 5.89 23.48 -32.05
N GLN A 73 6.90 24.36 -31.90
CA GLN A 73 7.62 24.54 -30.65
C GLN A 73 6.66 25.00 -29.54
N GLU A 74 5.79 25.96 -29.84
CA GLU A 74 4.79 26.48 -28.91
C GLU A 74 3.75 25.41 -28.52
N ALA A 75 3.25 24.65 -29.50
CA ALA A 75 2.30 23.56 -29.28
C ALA A 75 2.87 22.44 -28.38
N VAL A 76 4.19 22.19 -28.45
CA VAL A 76 4.88 21.19 -27.64
C VAL A 76 5.34 21.75 -26.28
N LYS A 77 5.68 23.05 -26.22
CA LYS A 77 6.12 23.73 -24.99
C LYS A 77 5.04 23.74 -23.90
N ASN A 78 3.78 23.85 -24.31
CA ASN A 78 2.63 23.79 -23.39
C ASN A 78 2.16 22.36 -23.10
N TYR A 79 2.75 21.36 -23.75
CA TYR A 79 2.53 19.95 -23.47
C TYR A 79 3.47 19.51 -22.37
N THR A 80 3.06 19.78 -21.15
CA THR A 80 3.64 19.11 -20.00
C THR A 80 3.18 17.66 -20.06
N ILE A 81 4.08 16.75 -20.44
CA ILE A 81 3.90 15.33 -20.15
C ILE A 81 3.95 15.23 -18.63
N VAL A 82 2.80 15.34 -18.00
CA VAL A 82 2.63 14.81 -16.66
C VAL A 82 2.87 13.32 -16.85
N LYS A 83 4.09 12.87 -16.58
CA LYS A 83 4.38 11.44 -16.50
C LYS A 83 3.53 10.90 -15.38
N ARG A 84 2.33 10.45 -15.70
CA ARG A 84 1.50 9.69 -14.79
C ARG A 84 2.20 8.36 -14.56
N ALA A 85 2.38 8.02 -13.34
CA ALA A 85 3.08 6.83 -12.92
C ALA A 85 2.12 5.86 -12.24
N THR A 86 2.42 4.58 -12.34
CA THR A 86 1.78 3.50 -11.60
C THR A 86 2.84 2.69 -10.89
N GLY A 87 2.50 2.13 -9.75
CA GLY A 87 3.38 1.24 -9.02
C GLY A 87 2.60 0.15 -8.33
N SER A 88 3.25 -0.96 -8.05
CA SER A 88 2.71 -2.07 -7.29
C SER A 88 3.76 -2.59 -6.34
N ALA A 89 3.37 -2.79 -5.08
CA ALA A 89 4.20 -3.42 -4.07
C ALA A 89 3.51 -4.69 -3.56
N VAL A 90 4.26 -5.78 -3.48
CA VAL A 90 3.77 -7.03 -2.88
C VAL A 90 3.74 -6.83 -1.37
N THR A 91 2.63 -7.23 -0.74
CA THR A 91 2.49 -7.28 0.71
C THR A 91 2.27 -8.73 1.14
N THR A 92 2.87 -9.12 2.25
CA THR A 92 2.88 -10.50 2.73
C THR A 92 2.43 -10.55 4.18
N PRO A 93 1.51 -11.48 4.58
CA PRO A 93 1.18 -11.67 5.98
C PRO A 93 2.41 -12.18 6.75
N ILE A 94 2.59 -11.70 7.97
CA ILE A 94 3.74 -12.06 8.82
C ILE A 94 3.61 -13.46 9.41
N ASP A 95 2.37 -13.97 9.52
CA ASP A 95 2.09 -15.29 10.08
C ASP A 95 0.86 -15.95 9.43
N THR A 96 0.48 -17.15 9.94
CA THR A 96 -0.67 -17.93 9.45
C THR A 96 -2.03 -17.39 9.89
N TYR A 97 -2.06 -16.40 10.76
CA TYR A 97 -3.28 -15.74 11.25
C TYR A 97 -3.53 -14.39 10.59
N ASP A 98 -2.57 -13.93 9.73
CA ASP A 98 -2.57 -12.64 9.06
C ASP A 98 -2.64 -11.48 10.09
N ASP A 99 -1.77 -11.52 11.10
CA ASP A 99 -1.72 -10.50 12.17
C ASP A 99 -1.41 -9.12 11.63
N ALA A 100 -0.50 -9.04 10.65
CA ALA A 100 -0.16 -7.84 9.91
C ALA A 100 0.36 -8.21 8.52
N TYR A 101 0.51 -7.21 7.65
CA TYR A 101 1.00 -7.38 6.28
C TYR A 101 2.19 -6.47 6.02
N ILE A 102 3.37 -7.08 5.83
CA ILE A 102 4.60 -6.32 5.57
C ILE A 102 4.85 -6.13 4.08
N THR A 103 5.36 -4.96 3.75
CA THR A 103 5.66 -4.52 2.39
C THR A 103 7.07 -3.94 2.35
N PRO A 104 7.96 -4.38 1.42
CA PRO A 104 9.29 -3.83 1.31
C PRO A 104 9.26 -2.39 0.80
N VAL A 105 9.95 -1.50 1.53
CA VAL A 105 10.14 -0.08 1.25
C VAL A 105 11.62 0.22 1.22
N THR A 106 12.07 0.97 0.21
CA THR A 106 13.48 1.34 0.09
C THR A 106 13.66 2.81 0.44
N ILE A 107 14.55 3.09 1.41
CA ILE A 107 14.81 4.44 1.93
C ILE A 107 16.27 4.82 1.73
N GLY A 108 16.52 6.03 1.23
CA GLY A 108 17.86 6.62 1.13
C GLY A 108 18.65 6.33 -0.12
N THR A 109 19.93 6.75 -0.11
CA THR A 109 20.90 6.57 -1.20
C THR A 109 22.29 6.24 -0.61
N PRO A 110 22.86 5.03 -0.77
CA PRO A 110 22.20 3.87 -1.38
C PRO A 110 20.93 3.44 -0.62
N GLY A 111 20.02 2.75 -1.30
CA GLY A 111 18.75 2.33 -0.73
C GLY A 111 18.90 1.30 0.39
N GLN A 112 18.26 1.54 1.52
CA GLN A 112 18.11 0.61 2.63
C GLN A 112 16.68 0.07 2.58
N THR A 113 16.51 -1.26 2.45
CA THR A 113 15.19 -1.88 2.35
C THR A 113 14.72 -2.34 3.71
N LEU A 114 13.53 -1.89 4.11
CA LEU A 114 12.85 -2.24 5.35
C LEU A 114 11.48 -2.84 5.01
N ASN A 115 10.99 -3.75 5.88
CA ASN A 115 9.66 -4.33 5.80
C ASN A 115 8.70 -3.53 6.67
N LEU A 116 7.83 -2.74 6.04
CA LEU A 116 6.94 -1.83 6.75
C LEU A 116 5.48 -2.30 6.65
N ASP A 117 4.73 -2.10 7.72
CA ASP A 117 3.29 -2.28 7.72
C ASP A 117 2.62 -1.03 7.14
N PHE A 118 1.68 -1.23 6.19
CA PHE A 118 0.95 -0.14 5.55
C PHE A 118 -0.35 0.12 6.29
N ASP A 119 -0.39 1.24 6.98
CA ASP A 119 -1.42 1.59 7.95
C ASP A 119 -2.32 2.72 7.43
N THR A 120 -3.55 2.40 7.00
CA THR A 120 -4.53 3.42 6.60
C THR A 120 -5.23 4.10 7.79
N GLY A 121 -4.95 3.65 9.02
CA GLY A 121 -5.42 4.24 10.27
C GLY A 121 -4.47 5.24 10.91
N SER A 122 -3.28 5.49 10.33
CA SER A 122 -2.34 6.53 10.78
C SER A 122 -1.71 7.26 9.60
N SER A 123 -0.86 8.29 9.87
CA SER A 123 -0.29 9.14 8.81
C SER A 123 1.19 9.46 9.02
N ASP A 124 1.87 8.66 9.84
CA ASP A 124 3.30 8.77 10.09
C ASP A 124 4.03 7.67 9.31
N LEU A 125 5.11 8.03 8.60
CA LEU A 125 6.06 7.07 8.04
C LEU A 125 7.23 7.00 9.02
N TRP A 126 7.17 6.04 9.93
CA TRP A 126 8.22 5.87 10.91
C TRP A 126 8.92 4.52 10.80
N VAL A 127 10.19 4.47 11.19
CA VAL A 127 11.03 3.28 11.04
C VAL A 127 11.89 3.06 12.29
N PHE A 128 12.18 1.80 12.58
CA PHE A 128 13.30 1.48 13.46
C PHE A 128 14.56 2.11 12.90
N SER A 129 15.36 2.73 13.76
CA SER A 129 16.54 3.48 13.32
C SER A 129 17.78 3.15 14.12
N SER A 130 18.92 3.48 13.57
CA SER A 130 20.22 3.38 14.29
C SER A 130 20.32 4.34 15.50
N GLU A 131 19.31 5.18 15.72
CA GLU A 131 19.23 6.07 16.89
C GLU A 131 18.55 5.40 18.09
N LEU A 132 17.96 4.22 17.92
CA LEU A 132 17.40 3.41 19.00
C LEU A 132 18.50 2.81 19.89
N PRO A 133 18.28 2.71 21.22
CA PRO A 133 19.10 1.85 22.07
C PRO A 133 19.09 0.41 21.54
N SER A 134 20.23 -0.26 21.55
CA SER A 134 20.35 -1.65 21.05
C SER A 134 19.42 -2.64 21.77
N SER A 135 19.04 -2.34 23.02
CA SER A 135 18.07 -3.15 23.78
C SER A 135 16.65 -3.09 23.22
N GLN A 136 16.33 -2.10 22.38
CA GLN A 136 15.03 -1.95 21.74
C GLN A 136 14.99 -2.47 20.28
N VAL A 137 16.11 -3.06 19.81
CA VAL A 137 16.18 -3.69 18.48
C VAL A 137 16.42 -5.18 18.69
N GLN A 138 15.43 -6.02 18.36
CA GLN A 138 15.48 -7.46 18.58
C GLN A 138 15.16 -8.26 17.31
N GLY A 139 15.87 -7.93 16.22
CA GLY A 139 15.72 -8.61 14.93
C GLY A 139 15.29 -7.68 13.79
N GLN A 140 14.68 -6.54 14.10
CA GLN A 140 14.26 -5.57 13.11
C GLN A 140 15.44 -5.02 12.30
N THR A 141 15.20 -4.74 11.02
CA THR A 141 16.09 -3.96 10.17
C THR A 141 15.99 -2.47 10.54
N VAL A 142 17.12 -1.82 10.71
CA VAL A 142 17.15 -0.42 11.12
C VAL A 142 17.56 0.49 9.95
N TYR A 143 16.85 1.59 9.78
CA TYR A 143 17.27 2.70 8.93
C TYR A 143 18.42 3.45 9.59
N ASN A 144 19.51 3.65 8.86
CA ASN A 144 20.63 4.47 9.31
C ASN A 144 20.76 5.71 8.42
N PRO A 145 20.34 6.91 8.90
CA PRO A 145 20.43 8.14 8.11
C PRO A 145 21.87 8.52 7.76
N SER A 146 22.86 8.13 8.58
CA SER A 146 24.29 8.40 8.30
C SER A 146 24.82 7.63 7.09
N LEU A 147 24.17 6.55 6.69
CA LEU A 147 24.51 5.76 5.49
C LEU A 147 23.78 6.27 4.22
N SER A 148 22.91 7.26 4.34
CA SER A 148 22.20 7.83 3.19
C SER A 148 22.75 9.19 2.81
N SER A 149 23.25 9.33 1.59
CA SER A 149 23.73 10.61 1.07
C SER A 149 22.60 11.62 0.77
N THR A 150 21.34 11.17 0.82
CA THR A 150 20.14 11.99 0.58
C THR A 150 19.38 12.30 1.87
N ALA A 151 19.79 11.73 3.02
CA ALA A 151 19.19 12.03 4.31
C ALA A 151 19.56 13.43 4.80
N VAL A 152 18.55 14.21 5.21
CA VAL A 152 18.74 15.54 5.79
C VAL A 152 17.91 15.63 7.07
N LEU A 153 18.57 15.84 8.21
CA LEU A 153 17.89 16.05 9.49
C LEU A 153 17.02 17.32 9.44
N LYS A 154 15.75 17.21 9.78
CA LYS A 154 14.86 18.36 10.00
C LYS A 154 15.09 18.92 11.40
N SER A 155 16.08 19.79 11.56
CA SER A 155 16.44 20.35 12.86
C SER A 155 15.25 21.02 13.54
N GLY A 156 15.02 20.69 14.81
CA GLY A 156 13.89 21.20 15.60
C GLY A 156 12.54 20.49 15.34
N TYR A 157 12.51 19.45 14.49
CA TYR A 157 11.33 18.63 14.29
C TYR A 157 11.44 17.34 15.10
N THR A 158 10.34 16.97 15.73
CA THR A 158 10.15 15.72 16.48
C THR A 158 8.81 15.10 16.13
N TRP A 159 8.64 13.84 16.47
CA TRP A 159 7.37 13.13 16.32
C TRP A 159 7.13 12.21 17.51
N SER A 160 5.89 11.94 17.79
CA SER A 160 5.48 10.96 18.82
C SER A 160 4.08 10.46 18.51
N ILE A 161 3.95 9.15 18.31
CA ILE A 161 2.68 8.50 18.03
C ILE A 161 2.33 7.51 19.14
N SER A 162 1.03 7.41 19.44
CA SER A 162 0.45 6.39 20.31
C SER A 162 -0.75 5.79 19.61
N TYR A 163 -0.79 4.47 19.55
CA TYR A 163 -1.85 3.72 18.90
C TYR A 163 -2.97 3.31 19.88
N GLY A 164 -4.10 2.89 19.33
CA GLY A 164 -5.27 2.49 20.13
C GLY A 164 -5.04 1.27 21.02
N ASP A 165 -4.05 0.44 20.71
CA ASP A 165 -3.63 -0.72 21.50
C ASP A 165 -2.66 -0.36 22.64
N GLY A 166 -2.26 0.91 22.75
CA GLY A 166 -1.30 1.42 23.74
C GLY A 166 0.16 1.32 23.31
N SER A 167 0.46 0.81 22.13
CA SER A 167 1.81 0.86 21.57
C SER A 167 2.20 2.31 21.19
N SER A 168 3.49 2.60 21.15
CA SER A 168 3.98 3.94 20.89
C SER A 168 5.38 3.93 20.29
N SER A 169 5.68 5.00 19.55
CA SER A 169 7.01 5.28 19.04
C SER A 169 7.26 6.80 18.97
N SER A 170 8.53 7.23 19.05
CA SER A 170 8.90 8.65 18.97
C SER A 170 10.36 8.84 18.56
N GLY A 171 10.70 10.03 18.05
CA GLY A 171 12.07 10.31 17.65
C GLY A 171 12.28 11.57 16.82
N ASN A 172 13.32 11.53 15.98
CA ASN A 172 13.74 12.58 15.07
C ASN A 172 13.08 12.45 13.69
N VAL A 173 13.08 13.54 12.94
CA VAL A 173 12.55 13.57 11.56
C VAL A 173 13.67 13.89 10.58
N TYR A 174 13.80 13.07 9.56
CA TYR A 174 14.65 13.31 8.40
C TYR A 174 13.80 13.51 7.15
N THR A 175 14.32 14.21 6.16
CA THR A 175 13.83 14.06 4.79
C THR A 175 14.78 13.14 4.03
N ASP A 176 14.24 12.16 3.34
CA ASP A 176 15.04 11.27 2.50
C ASP A 176 14.21 10.75 1.31
N LYS A 177 14.86 10.09 0.40
CA LYS A 177 14.25 9.44 -0.74
C LYS A 177 13.54 8.15 -0.27
N VAL A 178 12.25 8.02 -0.58
CA VAL A 178 11.46 6.82 -0.26
C VAL A 178 10.84 6.24 -1.51
N THR A 179 11.12 4.97 -1.79
CA THR A 179 10.65 4.23 -2.95
C THR A 179 9.74 3.07 -2.54
N ILE A 180 8.52 3.05 -3.06
CA ILE A 180 7.52 1.99 -2.87
C ILE A 180 7.03 1.52 -4.24
N GLY A 181 7.10 0.22 -4.54
CA GLY A 181 6.58 -0.33 -5.79
C GLY A 181 7.17 0.28 -7.07
N GLY A 182 8.42 0.78 -7.00
CA GLY A 182 9.09 1.47 -8.10
C GLY A 182 8.76 2.96 -8.22
N LEU A 183 7.86 3.50 -7.40
CA LEU A 183 7.53 4.92 -7.30
C LEU A 183 8.38 5.58 -6.22
N THR A 184 8.91 6.78 -6.49
CA THR A 184 9.84 7.46 -5.60
C THR A 184 9.36 8.87 -5.25
N VAL A 185 9.33 9.16 -3.94
CA VAL A 185 9.25 10.52 -3.38
C VAL A 185 10.67 10.91 -2.96
N ALA A 186 11.18 12.01 -3.51
CA ALA A 186 12.59 12.41 -3.30
C ALA A 186 12.85 13.01 -1.91
N ASN A 187 11.86 13.67 -1.31
CA ASN A 187 11.97 14.38 -0.04
C ASN A 187 10.80 13.99 0.89
N GLN A 188 10.67 12.70 1.19
CA GLN A 188 9.68 12.19 2.14
C GLN A 188 10.17 12.43 3.56
N ALA A 189 9.27 12.87 4.45
CA ALA A 189 9.55 12.85 5.89
C ALA A 189 9.66 11.39 6.36
N VAL A 190 10.83 11.02 6.87
CA VAL A 190 11.14 9.74 7.48
C VAL A 190 11.33 9.96 8.97
N GLU A 191 10.49 9.37 9.76
CA GLU A 191 10.42 9.53 11.20
C GLU A 191 11.27 8.43 11.85
N ALA A 192 12.54 8.78 12.17
CA ALA A 192 13.52 7.85 12.73
C ALA A 192 13.27 7.65 14.23
N ALA A 193 12.93 6.43 14.62
CA ALA A 193 12.63 6.13 16.01
C ALA A 193 13.86 6.19 16.92
N GLN A 194 13.72 6.88 18.07
CA GLN A 194 14.65 6.90 19.18
C GLN A 194 14.10 6.15 20.39
N GLN A 195 12.78 5.90 20.42
CA GLN A 195 12.10 5.10 21.41
C GLN A 195 10.95 4.34 20.75
N VAL A 196 10.76 3.09 21.13
CA VAL A 196 9.63 2.25 20.76
C VAL A 196 9.12 1.49 21.98
N SER A 197 7.81 1.24 22.05
CA SER A 197 7.23 0.39 23.08
C SER A 197 7.63 -1.08 22.91
N SER A 198 7.49 -1.86 24.00
CA SER A 198 7.80 -3.30 23.99
C SER A 198 6.97 -4.09 22.97
N SER A 199 5.78 -3.63 22.62
CA SER A 199 4.94 -4.28 21.59
C SER A 199 5.68 -4.33 20.25
N PHE A 200 6.27 -3.21 19.82
CA PHE A 200 7.06 -3.17 18.59
C PHE A 200 8.38 -3.92 18.70
N THR A 201 9.07 -3.80 19.84
CA THR A 201 10.33 -4.55 20.08
C THR A 201 10.12 -6.06 20.00
N SER A 202 8.94 -6.56 20.39
CA SER A 202 8.61 -7.99 20.39
C SER A 202 8.27 -8.56 19.02
N ASP A 203 8.10 -7.72 18.01
CA ASP A 203 7.77 -8.13 16.64
C ASP A 203 8.99 -7.92 15.73
N PRO A 204 9.80 -8.97 15.49
CA PRO A 204 11.02 -8.83 14.71
C PRO A 204 10.80 -8.65 13.21
N ASP A 205 9.59 -8.87 12.72
CA ASP A 205 9.27 -8.86 11.28
C ASP A 205 8.83 -7.48 10.78
N ILE A 206 8.45 -6.58 11.69
CA ILE A 206 7.99 -5.22 11.37
C ILE A 206 9.09 -4.20 11.68
N ASP A 207 9.63 -3.56 10.64
CA ASP A 207 10.70 -2.56 10.76
C ASP A 207 10.17 -1.12 10.91
N GLY A 208 8.85 -0.94 10.94
CA GLY A 208 8.14 0.34 11.05
C GLY A 208 6.83 0.35 10.29
N LEU A 209 6.22 1.53 10.18
CA LEU A 209 4.92 1.71 9.52
C LEU A 209 4.98 2.77 8.41
N VAL A 210 4.12 2.61 7.40
CA VAL A 210 3.81 3.64 6.39
C VAL A 210 2.36 4.08 6.59
N GLY A 211 2.17 5.25 7.19
CA GLY A 211 0.84 5.83 7.34
C GLY A 211 0.24 6.23 5.99
N LEU A 212 -0.99 5.75 5.72
CA LEU A 212 -1.77 6.00 4.50
C LEU A 212 -3.14 6.65 4.81
N GLY A 213 -3.31 7.18 6.00
CA GLY A 213 -4.41 8.08 6.38
C GLY A 213 -4.24 9.46 5.75
N PHE A 214 -5.02 10.42 6.21
CA PHE A 214 -4.90 11.81 5.74
C PHE A 214 -3.88 12.58 6.57
N ASP A 215 -3.20 13.57 5.97
CA ASP A 215 -2.11 14.36 6.59
C ASP A 215 -2.46 14.98 7.95
N SER A 216 -3.77 15.18 8.21
CA SER A 216 -4.25 15.73 9.48
C SER A 216 -3.95 14.88 10.71
N LEU A 217 -3.68 13.56 10.54
CA LEU A 217 -3.27 12.66 11.63
C LEU A 217 -1.76 12.67 11.89
N ASN A 218 -0.92 13.15 10.96
CA ASN A 218 0.53 13.15 11.15
C ASN A 218 0.94 13.83 12.46
N THR A 219 1.86 13.23 13.18
CA THR A 219 2.23 13.66 14.56
C THR A 219 3.46 14.58 14.62
N VAL A 220 4.11 14.83 13.49
CA VAL A 220 5.31 15.66 13.44
C VAL A 220 5.04 17.09 13.93
N SER A 221 5.87 17.55 14.83
CA SER A 221 5.88 18.91 15.41
C SER A 221 7.18 19.63 15.02
N PRO A 222 7.17 20.96 14.79
CA PRO A 222 6.05 21.89 14.92
C PRO A 222 5.08 21.90 13.73
N GLN A 223 5.38 21.21 12.63
CA GLN A 223 4.56 21.20 11.42
C GLN A 223 4.37 19.76 10.94
N LYS A 224 3.10 19.35 10.82
CA LYS A 224 2.71 18.07 10.23
C LYS A 224 3.31 17.89 8.85
N GLN A 225 3.66 16.66 8.51
CA GLN A 225 4.26 16.30 7.23
C GLN A 225 3.25 15.53 6.38
N PRO A 226 3.28 15.69 5.05
CA PRO A 226 2.45 14.91 4.15
C PRO A 226 2.81 13.44 4.19
N THR A 227 1.80 12.56 4.05
CA THR A 227 2.02 11.13 3.85
C THR A 227 2.77 10.87 2.53
N TRP A 228 3.35 9.68 2.40
CA TRP A 228 3.98 9.28 1.14
C TRP A 228 2.98 9.28 -0.04
N PHE A 229 1.74 8.83 0.20
CA PHE A 229 0.69 8.85 -0.81
C PHE A 229 0.32 10.29 -1.20
N ASP A 230 0.19 11.20 -0.25
CA ASP A 230 -0.13 12.61 -0.55
C ASP A 230 0.99 13.30 -1.36
N ASN A 231 2.24 12.96 -1.09
CA ASN A 231 3.37 13.46 -1.86
C ASN A 231 3.41 12.93 -3.31
N ILE A 232 3.00 11.68 -3.55
CA ILE A 232 3.10 11.05 -4.88
C ILE A 232 1.82 11.16 -5.71
N LYS A 233 0.64 11.29 -5.08
CA LYS A 233 -0.67 11.14 -5.74
C LYS A 233 -0.90 12.05 -6.95
N SER A 234 -0.31 13.25 -6.96
CA SER A 234 -0.42 14.18 -8.11
C SER A 234 0.34 13.71 -9.35
N SER A 235 1.32 12.81 -9.20
CA SER A 235 2.10 12.23 -10.30
C SER A 235 1.57 10.86 -10.75
N LEU A 236 0.57 10.31 -10.08
CA LEU A 236 -0.06 9.04 -10.42
C LEU A 236 -1.03 9.17 -11.58
N ASP A 237 -1.32 8.07 -12.29
CA ASP A 237 -2.33 8.02 -13.36
C ASP A 237 -3.73 8.36 -12.84
N ALA A 238 -4.03 7.93 -11.61
CA ALA A 238 -5.20 8.33 -10.85
C ALA A 238 -4.79 8.51 -9.37
N PRO A 239 -5.44 9.42 -8.61
CA PRO A 239 -5.12 9.67 -7.21
C PRO A 239 -5.70 8.56 -6.31
N VAL A 240 -5.34 7.30 -6.58
CA VAL A 240 -5.86 6.11 -5.90
C VAL A 240 -4.72 5.20 -5.44
N PHE A 241 -4.96 4.50 -4.36
CA PHE A 241 -4.28 3.23 -4.09
C PHE A 241 -5.30 2.14 -3.78
N THR A 242 -4.89 0.87 -3.92
CA THR A 242 -5.76 -0.28 -3.66
C THR A 242 -5.09 -1.24 -2.71
N ALA A 243 -5.88 -1.88 -1.85
CA ALA A 243 -5.44 -2.98 -0.99
C ALA A 243 -6.12 -4.28 -1.44
N ASP A 244 -5.31 -5.24 -1.86
CA ASP A 244 -5.70 -6.63 -2.13
C ASP A 244 -4.98 -7.54 -1.15
N LEU A 245 -5.38 -7.50 0.12
CA LEU A 245 -4.85 -8.37 1.18
C LEU A 245 -5.40 -9.79 1.01
N LYS A 246 -4.58 -10.81 1.22
CA LYS A 246 -4.97 -12.22 1.04
C LYS A 246 -4.71 -13.03 2.29
N HIS A 247 -5.61 -13.97 2.57
CA HIS A 247 -5.42 -14.91 3.67
C HIS A 247 -4.31 -15.91 3.36
N ASN A 248 -3.32 -16.00 4.23
CA ASN A 248 -2.16 -16.89 4.12
C ASN A 248 -1.42 -16.81 2.76
N ALA A 249 -1.48 -15.68 2.08
CA ALA A 249 -0.84 -15.51 0.78
C ALA A 249 -0.42 -14.06 0.55
N PRO A 250 0.61 -13.82 -0.27
CA PRO A 250 0.97 -12.48 -0.70
C PRO A 250 -0.18 -11.80 -1.47
N GLY A 251 -0.46 -10.56 -1.08
CA GLY A 251 -1.35 -9.65 -1.77
C GLY A 251 -0.59 -8.48 -2.40
N HIS A 252 -1.30 -7.39 -2.72
CA HIS A 252 -0.70 -6.22 -3.38
C HIS A 252 -1.33 -4.92 -2.89
N TYR A 253 -0.48 -3.89 -2.75
CA TYR A 253 -0.89 -2.50 -2.82
C TYR A 253 -0.53 -1.95 -4.21
N ASN A 254 -1.53 -1.44 -4.93
CA ASN A 254 -1.34 -0.80 -6.24
C ASN A 254 -1.57 0.69 -6.11
N PHE A 255 -0.73 1.51 -6.74
CA PHE A 255 -0.81 2.96 -6.71
C PHE A 255 -1.02 3.51 -8.12
N GLY A 256 -1.99 4.41 -8.28
CA GLY A 256 -2.27 5.07 -9.53
C GLY A 256 -3.16 4.30 -10.50
N TYR A 257 -3.57 3.08 -10.18
CA TYR A 257 -4.45 2.26 -11.01
C TYR A 257 -5.23 1.23 -10.20
N ILE A 258 -6.28 0.71 -10.82
CA ILE A 258 -7.11 -0.38 -10.28
C ILE A 258 -6.89 -1.61 -11.16
N ASP A 259 -6.39 -2.68 -10.56
CA ASP A 259 -6.20 -3.96 -11.26
C ASP A 259 -7.54 -4.66 -11.43
N SER A 260 -8.06 -4.67 -12.64
CA SER A 260 -9.35 -5.32 -12.95
C SER A 260 -9.34 -6.84 -12.82
N THR A 261 -8.16 -7.46 -12.67
CA THR A 261 -8.03 -8.91 -12.47
C THR A 261 -8.10 -9.32 -11.01
N ALA A 262 -7.94 -8.35 -10.08
CA ALA A 262 -7.90 -8.59 -8.63
C ALA A 262 -9.29 -8.69 -7.98
N TYR A 263 -10.36 -8.38 -8.70
CA TYR A 263 -11.72 -8.42 -8.15
C TYR A 263 -12.74 -9.00 -9.14
N THR A 264 -13.94 -9.27 -8.64
CA THR A 264 -15.07 -9.78 -9.43
C THR A 264 -16.28 -8.86 -9.31
N GLY A 265 -17.04 -8.75 -10.41
CA GLY A 265 -18.23 -7.90 -10.46
C GLY A 265 -17.89 -6.42 -10.55
N THR A 266 -18.64 -5.57 -9.85
CA THR A 266 -18.49 -4.11 -9.86
C THR A 266 -17.96 -3.60 -8.54
N ILE A 267 -17.14 -2.54 -8.59
CA ILE A 267 -16.72 -1.81 -7.39
C ILE A 267 -17.85 -0.88 -6.97
N THR A 268 -18.28 -0.99 -5.71
CA THR A 268 -19.26 -0.07 -5.13
C THR A 268 -18.53 0.98 -4.32
N TYR A 269 -18.70 2.24 -4.68
CA TYR A 269 -18.09 3.38 -3.99
C TYR A 269 -19.04 3.98 -2.97
N VAL A 270 -18.47 4.37 -1.83
CA VAL A 270 -19.13 5.09 -0.74
C VAL A 270 -18.32 6.33 -0.37
N SER A 271 -19.01 7.37 0.11
CA SER A 271 -18.36 8.61 0.55
C SER A 271 -17.49 8.38 1.78
N VAL A 272 -16.39 9.12 1.86
CA VAL A 272 -15.47 9.16 2.99
C VAL A 272 -15.59 10.50 3.70
N THR A 273 -15.65 10.45 5.03
CA THR A 273 -15.47 11.63 5.89
C THR A 273 -14.01 11.66 6.34
N THR A 274 -13.30 12.72 5.96
CA THR A 274 -11.85 12.82 6.19
C THR A 274 -11.45 13.46 7.53
N SER A 275 -12.41 13.93 8.31
CA SER A 275 -12.17 14.42 9.67
C SER A 275 -12.41 13.30 10.68
N PRO A 276 -11.48 13.05 11.61
CA PRO A 276 -10.25 13.78 11.93
C PRO A 276 -9.03 13.43 11.05
N GLY A 277 -9.13 12.45 10.13
CA GLY A 277 -8.03 12.06 9.25
C GLY A 277 -8.03 10.57 8.88
N TYR A 278 -9.08 9.85 9.24
CA TYR A 278 -9.27 8.44 8.88
C TYR A 278 -10.06 8.29 7.57
N TRP A 279 -9.95 7.12 6.94
CA TRP A 279 -10.84 6.68 5.87
C TRP A 279 -12.19 6.24 6.46
N THR A 280 -12.92 7.22 7.01
CA THR A 280 -14.21 7.00 7.69
C THR A 280 -15.33 6.88 6.69
N TRP A 281 -16.12 5.80 6.78
CA TRP A 281 -17.24 5.50 5.91
C TRP A 281 -18.41 4.90 6.69
N THR A 282 -19.54 4.67 6.03
CA THR A 282 -20.71 4.10 6.69
C THR A 282 -21.17 2.85 5.95
N SER A 283 -21.10 1.71 6.64
CA SER A 283 -21.72 0.46 6.20
C SER A 283 -23.24 0.53 6.33
N SER A 284 -23.97 -0.06 5.37
CA SER A 284 -25.44 -0.03 5.33
C SER A 284 -26.11 -1.10 6.20
N GLY A 285 -25.35 -1.95 6.88
CA GLY A 285 -25.88 -2.97 7.77
C GLY A 285 -25.09 -4.27 7.78
N TYR A 286 -25.68 -5.34 8.33
CA TYR A 286 -24.99 -6.62 8.46
C TYR A 286 -25.94 -7.82 8.37
N ALA A 287 -25.38 -9.01 8.18
CA ALA A 287 -26.04 -10.30 8.37
C ALA A 287 -25.07 -11.31 9.02
N VAL A 288 -25.60 -12.27 9.74
CA VAL A 288 -24.84 -13.36 10.37
C VAL A 288 -25.29 -14.69 9.76
N GLY A 289 -24.34 -15.46 9.21
CA GLY A 289 -24.63 -16.73 8.53
C GLY A 289 -25.63 -16.56 7.39
N SER A 290 -26.64 -17.41 7.37
CA SER A 290 -27.77 -17.35 6.43
C SER A 290 -28.93 -16.46 6.87
N GLY A 291 -28.76 -15.71 7.97
CA GLY A 291 -29.79 -14.83 8.50
C GLY A 291 -30.11 -13.66 7.60
N SER A 292 -31.28 -13.03 7.82
CA SER A 292 -31.72 -11.85 7.08
C SER A 292 -30.76 -10.68 7.30
N PHE A 293 -30.56 -9.85 6.26
CA PHE A 293 -29.76 -8.65 6.36
C PHE A 293 -30.48 -7.58 7.20
N THR A 294 -29.83 -7.11 8.25
CA THR A 294 -30.28 -6.03 9.11
C THR A 294 -29.74 -4.72 8.62
N SER A 295 -30.63 -3.85 8.10
CA SER A 295 -30.27 -2.51 7.67
C SER A 295 -30.06 -1.61 8.88
N THR A 296 -28.85 -1.15 9.08
CA THR A 296 -28.45 -0.22 10.15
C THR A 296 -27.16 0.49 9.75
N SER A 297 -27.05 1.76 10.03
CA SER A 297 -25.83 2.53 9.72
C SER A 297 -24.73 2.18 10.73
N ILE A 298 -23.58 1.74 10.21
CA ILE A 298 -22.39 1.41 11.02
C ILE A 298 -21.27 2.31 10.48
N SER A 299 -21.04 3.46 11.14
CA SER A 299 -19.92 4.32 10.82
C SER A 299 -18.63 3.73 11.41
N GLY A 300 -17.57 3.67 10.63
CA GLY A 300 -16.28 3.13 11.04
C GLY A 300 -15.18 3.50 10.04
N ILE A 301 -13.97 3.06 10.31
CA ILE A 301 -12.80 3.30 9.45
C ILE A 301 -12.40 2.02 8.72
N ALA A 302 -11.85 2.17 7.51
CA ALA A 302 -11.13 1.09 6.81
C ALA A 302 -9.66 1.21 7.19
N ASP A 303 -9.13 0.20 7.87
CA ASP A 303 -7.84 0.29 8.54
C ASP A 303 -7.00 -0.96 8.33
N THR A 304 -5.96 -0.84 7.50
CA THR A 304 -5.02 -1.92 7.18
C THR A 304 -3.94 -2.13 8.23
N GLY A 305 -3.82 -1.23 9.21
CA GLY A 305 -2.95 -1.34 10.38
C GLY A 305 -3.64 -1.97 11.60
N THR A 306 -4.89 -2.44 11.43
CA THR A 306 -5.64 -3.14 12.50
C THR A 306 -6.04 -4.52 12.01
N THR A 307 -5.64 -5.57 12.72
CA THR A 307 -5.91 -6.97 12.35
C THR A 307 -7.41 -7.31 12.40
N LEU A 308 -8.11 -6.94 13.49
CA LEU A 308 -9.45 -7.44 13.79
C LEU A 308 -10.58 -6.53 13.28
N LEU A 309 -11.77 -7.09 13.18
CA LEU A 309 -13.01 -6.35 12.93
C LEU A 309 -13.63 -5.91 14.26
N TYR A 310 -13.74 -4.61 14.50
CA TYR A 310 -14.35 -4.06 15.72
C TYR A 310 -15.66 -3.36 15.39
N LEU A 311 -16.75 -3.88 15.96
CA LEU A 311 -18.11 -3.37 15.73
C LEU A 311 -18.88 -3.13 17.05
N PRO A 312 -20.05 -2.46 17.02
CA PRO A 312 -20.87 -2.24 18.20
C PRO A 312 -21.22 -3.56 18.92
N SER A 313 -21.20 -3.55 20.24
CA SER A 313 -21.44 -4.73 21.09
C SER A 313 -22.74 -5.47 20.76
N THR A 314 -23.77 -4.76 20.29
CA THR A 314 -25.05 -5.36 19.87
C THR A 314 -24.88 -6.29 18.67
N ILE A 315 -24.05 -5.89 17.70
CA ILE A 315 -23.75 -6.67 16.49
C ILE A 315 -22.87 -7.87 16.86
N VAL A 316 -21.83 -7.62 17.66
CA VAL A 316 -20.92 -8.67 18.15
C VAL A 316 -21.67 -9.74 18.92
N THR A 317 -22.56 -9.34 19.83
CA THR A 317 -23.41 -10.26 20.57
C THR A 317 -24.34 -11.04 19.65
N ALA A 318 -24.92 -10.42 18.64
CA ALA A 318 -25.77 -11.10 17.66
C ALA A 318 -25.00 -12.19 16.89
N TYR A 319 -23.73 -11.94 16.56
CA TYR A 319 -22.84 -12.92 15.94
C TYR A 319 -22.56 -14.09 16.87
N TYR A 320 -22.04 -13.82 18.08
CA TYR A 320 -21.61 -14.89 19.00
C TYR A 320 -22.75 -15.68 19.62
N ARG A 321 -23.99 -15.19 19.62
CA ARG A 321 -25.17 -16.02 19.94
C ARG A 321 -25.35 -17.22 19.03
N GLN A 322 -24.77 -17.20 17.82
CA GLN A 322 -24.80 -18.31 16.86
C GLN A 322 -23.58 -19.23 16.99
N VAL A 323 -22.63 -18.92 17.88
CA VAL A 323 -21.40 -19.70 18.09
C VAL A 323 -21.52 -20.46 19.42
N SER A 324 -21.62 -21.78 19.29
CA SER A 324 -21.77 -22.65 20.48
C SER A 324 -20.57 -22.55 21.42
N GLY A 325 -20.79 -22.37 22.69
CA GLY A 325 -19.76 -22.26 23.73
C GLY A 325 -18.98 -20.95 23.71
N SER A 326 -19.38 -19.96 22.90
CA SER A 326 -18.75 -18.64 22.92
C SER A 326 -19.03 -17.87 24.21
N SER A 327 -18.07 -17.05 24.60
CA SER A 327 -18.20 -16.15 25.75
C SER A 327 -17.34 -14.91 25.59
N ASN A 328 -17.77 -13.78 26.15
CA ASN A 328 -16.92 -12.61 26.29
C ASN A 328 -16.05 -12.79 27.54
N SER A 329 -14.81 -13.16 27.36
CA SER A 329 -13.88 -13.53 28.41
C SER A 329 -13.06 -12.31 28.87
N ARG A 330 -13.15 -12.01 30.17
CA ARG A 330 -12.28 -11.00 30.80
C ARG A 330 -10.81 -11.47 30.82
N THR A 331 -10.58 -12.78 30.95
CA THR A 331 -9.24 -13.36 30.99
C THR A 331 -8.48 -13.16 29.69
N TYR A 332 -9.19 -13.25 28.55
CA TYR A 332 -8.61 -13.10 27.22
C TYR A 332 -8.91 -11.73 26.59
N GLY A 333 -9.65 -10.86 27.29
CA GLY A 333 -9.93 -9.50 26.80
C GLY A 333 -10.92 -9.39 25.64
N GLY A 334 -11.71 -10.44 25.36
CA GLY A 334 -12.65 -10.43 24.23
C GLY A 334 -13.44 -11.72 24.08
N TYR A 335 -14.14 -11.83 22.95
CA TYR A 335 -14.92 -13.03 22.63
C TYR A 335 -14.01 -14.19 22.24
N VAL A 336 -14.23 -15.31 22.92
CA VAL A 336 -13.58 -16.61 22.69
C VAL A 336 -14.63 -17.70 22.50
N PHE A 337 -14.21 -18.81 21.92
CA PHE A 337 -15.05 -19.99 21.69
C PHE A 337 -14.20 -21.26 21.63
N PRO A 338 -14.77 -22.47 21.79
CA PRO A 338 -14.04 -23.71 21.57
C PRO A 338 -13.50 -23.76 20.14
N CYS A 339 -12.24 -24.11 19.93
CA CYS A 339 -11.62 -24.15 18.60
C CYS A 339 -12.33 -25.11 17.63
N SER A 340 -13.12 -26.07 18.15
CA SER A 340 -13.97 -26.97 17.39
C SER A 340 -15.35 -26.38 17.01
N ALA A 341 -15.68 -25.16 17.44
CA ALA A 341 -16.97 -24.55 17.17
C ALA A 341 -17.13 -24.23 15.69
N THR A 342 -18.32 -24.45 15.15
CA THR A 342 -18.69 -24.00 13.82
C THR A 342 -19.02 -22.50 13.86
N LEU A 343 -18.31 -21.73 13.06
CA LEU A 343 -18.51 -20.28 12.96
C LEU A 343 -19.44 -19.95 11.78
N PRO A 344 -20.36 -18.98 11.94
CA PRO A 344 -21.10 -18.41 10.82
C PRO A 344 -20.24 -17.45 10.03
N THR A 345 -20.60 -17.20 8.77
CA THR A 345 -20.07 -16.07 8.00
C THR A 345 -20.56 -14.75 8.59
N PHE A 346 -19.84 -13.66 8.31
CA PHE A 346 -20.31 -12.32 8.63
C PHE A 346 -20.39 -11.48 7.34
N THR A 347 -21.53 -10.85 7.10
CA THR A 347 -21.72 -10.00 5.92
C THR A 347 -21.94 -8.56 6.35
N PHE A 348 -21.21 -7.62 5.74
CA PHE A 348 -21.46 -6.19 5.91
C PHE A 348 -21.91 -5.54 4.60
N GLY A 349 -22.66 -4.45 4.71
CA GLY A 349 -23.21 -3.74 3.57
C GLY A 349 -22.32 -2.58 3.11
N VAL A 350 -22.18 -2.42 1.80
CA VAL A 350 -21.52 -1.27 1.16
C VAL A 350 -22.51 -0.67 0.16
N GLY A 351 -23.22 0.39 0.57
CA GLY A 351 -24.36 0.84 -0.20
C GLY A 351 -25.38 -0.30 -0.41
N SER A 352 -25.66 -0.63 -1.67
CA SER A 352 -26.51 -1.77 -2.05
C SER A 352 -25.74 -3.10 -2.14
N ALA A 353 -24.41 -3.08 -2.21
CA ALA A 353 -23.58 -4.27 -2.28
C ALA A 353 -23.41 -4.94 -0.91
N ARG A 354 -22.94 -6.18 -0.92
CA ARG A 354 -22.69 -7.01 0.26
C ARG A 354 -21.33 -7.67 0.13
N ILE A 355 -20.51 -7.53 1.16
CA ILE A 355 -19.23 -8.22 1.33
C ILE A 355 -19.40 -9.25 2.43
N THR A 356 -19.07 -10.50 2.13
CA THR A 356 -19.18 -11.61 3.08
C THR A 356 -17.79 -12.07 3.51
N ILE A 357 -17.53 -12.01 4.80
CA ILE A 357 -16.33 -12.54 5.43
C ILE A 357 -16.54 -14.04 5.66
N PRO A 358 -15.66 -14.90 5.13
CA PRO A 358 -15.74 -16.34 5.36
C PRO A 358 -15.68 -16.70 6.84
N ALA A 359 -16.32 -17.79 7.23
CA ALA A 359 -16.27 -18.30 8.59
C ALA A 359 -14.84 -18.56 9.09
N ALA A 360 -13.95 -19.01 8.19
CA ALA A 360 -12.55 -19.24 8.53
C ALA A 360 -11.83 -17.98 9.01
N TYR A 361 -12.13 -16.79 8.43
CA TYR A 361 -11.50 -15.53 8.82
C TYR A 361 -12.01 -14.98 10.16
N MET A 362 -13.14 -15.51 10.63
CA MET A 362 -13.71 -15.17 11.94
C MET A 362 -13.05 -15.91 13.11
N ASN A 363 -12.20 -16.91 12.83
CA ASN A 363 -11.32 -17.56 13.79
C ASN A 363 -9.93 -16.93 13.69
N TYR A 364 -9.61 -16.04 14.62
CA TYR A 364 -8.32 -15.39 14.65
C TYR A 364 -7.18 -16.33 15.08
N GLY A 365 -7.48 -17.31 15.95
CA GLY A 365 -6.51 -18.30 16.36
C GLY A 365 -6.62 -18.74 17.81
N PRO A 366 -5.84 -19.75 18.25
CA PRO A 366 -5.88 -20.25 19.61
C PRO A 366 -5.21 -19.28 20.59
N VAL A 367 -5.84 -19.05 21.75
CA VAL A 367 -5.28 -18.32 22.90
C VAL A 367 -4.98 -19.24 24.07
N ALA A 368 -5.52 -20.47 24.06
CA ALA A 368 -5.21 -21.56 24.99
C ALA A 368 -5.63 -22.90 24.37
N THR A 369 -5.30 -24.00 25.03
CA THR A 369 -5.73 -25.34 24.60
C THR A 369 -7.25 -25.38 24.41
N ASN A 370 -7.70 -25.63 23.17
CA ASN A 370 -9.09 -25.66 22.74
C ASN A 370 -9.88 -24.36 23.01
N VAL A 371 -9.20 -23.22 23.14
CA VAL A 371 -9.83 -21.89 23.24
C VAL A 371 -9.30 -21.02 22.10
N CYS A 372 -10.17 -20.64 21.18
CA CYS A 372 -9.86 -19.77 20.04
C CYS A 372 -10.44 -18.37 20.25
N PHE A 373 -9.72 -17.35 19.79
CA PHE A 373 -10.11 -15.95 19.82
C PHE A 373 -10.87 -15.57 18.54
N GLY A 374 -11.85 -14.70 18.65
CA GLY A 374 -12.67 -14.32 17.51
C GLY A 374 -12.13 -13.15 16.73
N GLY A 375 -12.24 -13.20 15.40
CA GLY A 375 -11.88 -12.12 14.50
C GLY A 375 -12.81 -10.90 14.56
N LEU A 376 -13.99 -11.03 15.17
CA LEU A 376 -14.94 -9.94 15.43
C LEU A 376 -14.97 -9.62 16.92
N GLN A 377 -14.67 -8.39 17.29
CA GLN A 377 -14.63 -7.94 18.68
C GLN A 377 -15.46 -6.65 18.88
N SER A 378 -15.72 -6.31 20.14
CA SER A 378 -16.50 -5.12 20.49
C SER A 378 -15.65 -3.84 20.40
N SER A 379 -16.17 -2.82 19.74
CA SER A 379 -15.58 -1.48 19.65
C SER A 379 -15.84 -0.61 20.88
N SER A 380 -16.60 -1.08 21.88
CA SER A 380 -17.09 -0.24 22.98
C SER A 380 -15.97 0.35 23.86
N GLY A 381 -14.81 -0.32 23.95
CA GLY A 381 -13.63 0.19 24.66
C GLY A 381 -12.73 1.10 23.84
N ILE A 382 -12.88 1.06 22.51
CA ILE A 382 -12.05 1.81 21.55
C ILE A 382 -12.70 3.14 21.16
N GLY A 383 -14.06 3.17 21.15
CA GLY A 383 -14.83 4.37 20.79
C GLY A 383 -15.03 4.58 19.29
N ILE A 384 -14.43 3.74 18.43
CA ILE A 384 -14.58 3.78 16.98
C ILE A 384 -14.73 2.36 16.43
N ASN A 385 -15.58 2.18 15.42
CA ASN A 385 -15.66 0.90 14.72
C ASN A 385 -14.54 0.82 13.68
N ILE A 386 -13.93 -0.37 13.55
CA ILE A 386 -12.78 -0.59 12.68
C ILE A 386 -13.04 -1.80 11.78
N PHE A 387 -13.03 -1.57 10.49
CA PHE A 387 -13.00 -2.62 9.47
C PHE A 387 -11.53 -2.91 9.16
N GLY A 388 -10.91 -3.73 10.02
CA GLY A 388 -9.51 -4.14 9.91
C GLY A 388 -9.31 -5.30 8.92
N ASP A 389 -8.14 -5.95 8.98
CA ASP A 389 -7.74 -6.97 8.00
C ASP A 389 -8.69 -8.14 7.88
N VAL A 390 -9.36 -8.55 8.96
CA VAL A 390 -10.43 -9.57 8.92
C VAL A 390 -11.53 -9.18 7.92
N ALA A 391 -11.86 -7.90 7.78
CA ALA A 391 -12.82 -7.41 6.79
C ALA A 391 -12.15 -7.10 5.44
N LEU A 392 -10.97 -6.49 5.45
CA LEU A 392 -10.29 -6.02 4.26
C LEU A 392 -9.80 -7.17 3.39
N LYS A 393 -9.28 -8.25 3.97
CA LYS A 393 -8.85 -9.44 3.23
C LYS A 393 -10.01 -10.22 2.58
N ALA A 394 -11.26 -9.95 2.98
CA ALA A 394 -12.45 -10.51 2.32
C ALA A 394 -12.94 -9.70 1.10
N ALA A 395 -12.28 -8.60 0.77
CA ALA A 395 -12.62 -7.71 -0.34
C ALA A 395 -11.39 -7.20 -1.08
N PHE A 396 -11.61 -6.67 -2.27
CA PHE A 396 -10.69 -5.74 -2.94
C PHE A 396 -11.13 -4.33 -2.58
N VAL A 397 -10.22 -3.50 -2.06
CA VAL A 397 -10.55 -2.17 -1.55
C VAL A 397 -9.78 -1.08 -2.29
N VAL A 398 -10.50 -0.03 -2.71
CA VAL A 398 -9.95 1.13 -3.43
C VAL A 398 -10.05 2.35 -2.52
N PHE A 399 -8.92 2.98 -2.24
CA PHE A 399 -8.80 4.23 -1.51
C PHE A 399 -8.59 5.36 -2.52
N ASN A 400 -9.62 6.12 -2.79
CA ASN A 400 -9.57 7.23 -3.73
C ASN A 400 -9.31 8.54 -2.98
N GLY A 401 -8.09 9.07 -3.09
CA GLY A 401 -7.62 10.31 -2.48
C GLY A 401 -7.77 11.55 -3.36
N GLY A 402 -8.69 11.53 -4.33
CA GLY A 402 -9.03 12.69 -5.16
C GLY A 402 -9.70 13.83 -4.36
N SER A 403 -10.19 14.86 -5.08
CA SER A 403 -10.81 16.04 -4.46
C SER A 403 -12.06 15.73 -3.62
N THR A 404 -12.72 14.61 -3.91
CA THR A 404 -13.84 14.05 -3.13
C THR A 404 -13.48 12.61 -2.81
N PRO A 405 -12.88 12.35 -1.63
CA PRO A 405 -12.44 11.02 -1.26
C PRO A 405 -13.59 10.01 -1.17
N THR A 406 -13.33 8.80 -1.66
CA THR A 406 -14.29 7.69 -1.62
C THR A 406 -13.57 6.37 -1.32
N LEU A 407 -14.29 5.42 -0.72
CA LEU A 407 -13.87 4.03 -0.61
C LEU A 407 -14.65 3.17 -1.59
N GLY A 408 -13.96 2.41 -2.42
CA GLY A 408 -14.52 1.42 -3.32
C GLY A 408 -14.32 0.02 -2.76
N TRP A 409 -15.37 -0.80 -2.78
CA TRP A 409 -15.35 -2.18 -2.31
C TRP A 409 -15.85 -3.11 -3.41
N ALA A 410 -15.12 -4.18 -3.66
CA ALA A 410 -15.55 -5.23 -4.58
C ALA A 410 -15.32 -6.61 -3.99
N LYS A 411 -16.10 -7.59 -4.45
CA LYS A 411 -15.83 -8.99 -4.18
C LYS A 411 -14.57 -9.43 -4.92
N LYS A 412 -13.88 -10.42 -4.37
CA LYS A 412 -12.74 -11.07 -5.03
C LYS A 412 -12.80 -12.58 -4.81
N THR A 413 -11.95 -13.32 -5.50
CA THR A 413 -11.71 -14.74 -5.19
C THR A 413 -10.92 -14.84 -3.89
N LEU A 414 -11.43 -15.61 -2.93
CA LEU A 414 -10.87 -15.81 -1.59
C LEU A 414 -10.19 -17.18 -1.49
#